data_46717eda32fc3d52802d3f5e141e1a84
#
_entry.id   46717eda32fc3d52802d3f5e141e1a84
#
_cell.length_a   1.000
_cell.length_b   1.000
_cell.length_c   1.000
_cell.angle_alpha   90.00
_cell.angle_beta   90.00
_cell.angle_gamma   90.00
#
_symmetry.space_group_name_H-M   'P 1'
#
loop_
_entity.id
_entity.type
_entity.pdbx_description
1 polymer ?
#
loop_
_entity_poly.entity_id
_entity_poly.type
_entity_poly.pdbx_seq_one_letter_code
_entity_poly.pdbx_strand_id
1 'polypeptide(L)'
;VTQEAALARLRAVLVGVGGTILYIFVAGALVLLATAAIARAWPAAGGLPGQVTLPALVLQGVTQTIGFLGATWLVGTKVLGLDARALRLAWPAGAGRWAARLFVTGAALVVVAMLAATVLGGARWRHDAGGAGGYVAGVATWTLALLLPAFSEEVAVRGVPLAALERPLGRPAAILLTSAGFALAHAANPSVTPLALVHIGLAGIFLALACLLPGGLWTSTAAHLGWNAALMALESPVSGMPLADLPLLGYDAGGPAWLTGGAFGVEGGVLGGAALLAGAGLTWNWLRRKDLGIT
;
A
#
# COMPACT_ATOMS: atom_id res chain seq x y z
N VAL A 1 9.41 37.81 -7.87
CA VAL A 1 9.96 36.93 -6.83
C VAL A 1 11.37 37.43 -6.51
N THR A 2 11.63 37.83 -5.27
CA THR A 2 12.96 38.32 -4.87
C THR A 2 13.98 37.18 -4.93
N GLN A 3 15.26 37.50 -5.15
CA GLN A 3 16.35 36.52 -5.19
C GLN A 3 16.41 35.70 -3.89
N GLU A 4 16.15 36.31 -2.74
CA GLU A 4 16.10 35.63 -1.44
C GLU A 4 14.97 34.58 -1.36
N ALA A 5 13.77 34.89 -1.88
CA ALA A 5 12.66 33.95 -1.92
C ALA A 5 12.94 32.76 -2.86
N ALA A 6 13.62 33.00 -3.99
CA ALA A 6 14.05 31.94 -4.89
C ALA A 6 15.09 31.02 -4.24
N LEU A 7 16.08 31.58 -3.55
CA LEU A 7 17.10 30.80 -2.82
C LEU A 7 16.48 30.00 -1.66
N ALA A 8 15.56 30.59 -0.90
CA ALA A 8 14.87 29.88 0.16
C ALA A 8 14.05 28.69 -0.37
N ARG A 9 13.35 28.87 -1.50
CA ARG A 9 12.62 27.80 -2.17
C ARG A 9 13.56 26.70 -2.68
N LEU A 10 14.68 27.07 -3.31
CA LEU A 10 15.67 26.08 -3.77
C LEU A 10 16.22 25.26 -2.59
N ARG A 11 16.59 25.90 -1.48
CA ARG A 11 17.03 25.22 -0.25
C ARG A 11 15.98 24.24 0.25
N ALA A 12 14.71 24.64 0.33
CA ALA A 12 13.62 23.78 0.76
C ALA A 12 13.46 22.55 -0.16
N VAL A 13 13.57 22.72 -1.48
CA VAL A 13 13.55 21.61 -2.45
C VAL A 13 14.73 20.66 -2.22
N LEU A 14 15.95 21.20 -2.10
CA LEU A 14 17.14 20.38 -1.87
C LEU A 14 17.06 19.59 -0.56
N VAL A 15 16.55 20.20 0.51
CA VAL A 15 16.35 19.52 1.80
C VAL A 15 15.28 18.44 1.68
N GLY A 16 14.14 18.72 1.04
CA GLY A 16 13.05 17.76 0.87
C GLY A 16 13.44 16.57 0.01
N VAL A 17 14.04 16.82 -1.16
CA VAL A 17 14.50 15.77 -2.08
C VAL A 17 15.68 15.00 -1.48
N GLY A 18 16.71 15.70 -0.97
CA GLY A 18 17.88 15.08 -0.34
C GLY A 18 17.50 14.25 0.89
N GLY A 19 16.57 14.75 1.71
CA GLY A 19 16.04 14.03 2.87
C GLY A 19 15.27 12.78 2.46
N THR A 20 14.50 12.84 1.37
CA THR A 20 13.79 11.66 0.83
C THR A 20 14.79 10.62 0.31
N ILE A 21 15.81 11.03 -0.43
CA ILE A 21 16.86 10.14 -0.92
C ILE A 21 17.61 9.49 0.26
N LEU A 22 18.04 10.29 1.23
CA LEU A 22 18.71 9.79 2.44
C LEU A 22 17.83 8.78 3.17
N TYR A 23 16.53 9.07 3.32
CA TYR A 23 15.57 8.17 3.94
C TYR A 23 15.52 6.81 3.22
N ILE A 24 15.43 6.80 1.89
CA ILE A 24 15.39 5.57 1.09
C ILE A 24 16.65 4.73 1.31
N PHE A 25 17.84 5.35 1.28
CA PHE A 25 19.10 4.64 1.51
C PHE A 25 19.21 4.08 2.92
N VAL A 26 18.90 4.88 3.94
CA VAL A 26 18.94 4.43 5.35
C VAL A 26 17.91 3.33 5.59
N ALA A 27 16.69 3.47 5.06
CA ALA A 27 15.66 2.46 5.17
C ALA A 27 16.09 1.14 4.52
N GLY A 28 16.60 1.19 3.28
CA GLY A 28 17.11 0.02 2.58
C GLY A 28 18.22 -0.69 3.36
N ALA A 29 19.20 0.07 3.88
CA ALA A 29 20.27 -0.49 4.71
C ALA A 29 19.73 -1.17 5.98
N LEU A 30 18.80 -0.52 6.69
CA LEU A 30 18.21 -1.08 7.91
C LEU A 30 17.36 -2.32 7.61
N VAL A 31 16.59 -2.35 6.52
CA VAL A 31 15.82 -3.53 6.08
C VAL A 31 16.79 -4.68 5.79
N LEU A 32 17.86 -4.45 5.04
CA LEU A 32 18.85 -5.48 4.72
C LEU A 32 19.52 -6.04 5.98
N LEU A 33 19.93 -5.17 6.91
CA LEU A 33 20.54 -5.58 8.19
C LEU A 33 19.54 -6.39 9.04
N ALA A 34 18.28 -5.92 9.15
CA ALA A 34 17.25 -6.63 9.89
C ALA A 34 16.95 -8.00 9.26
N THR A 35 16.84 -8.05 7.93
CA THR A 35 16.63 -9.31 7.19
C THR A 35 17.78 -10.28 7.43
N ALA A 36 19.04 -9.83 7.31
CA ALA A 36 20.21 -10.67 7.53
C ALA A 36 20.29 -11.18 8.98
N ALA A 37 19.98 -10.34 9.96
CA ALA A 37 19.99 -10.72 11.37
C ALA A 37 18.90 -11.76 11.68
N ILE A 38 17.67 -11.54 11.21
CA ILE A 38 16.55 -12.47 11.48
C ILE A 38 16.71 -13.76 10.69
N ALA A 39 17.13 -13.72 9.42
CA ALA A 39 17.37 -14.91 8.62
C ALA A 39 18.49 -15.81 9.21
N ARG A 40 19.48 -15.19 9.86
CA ARG A 40 20.51 -15.94 10.61
C ARG A 40 19.94 -16.63 11.84
N ALA A 41 18.99 -16.00 12.54
CA ALA A 41 18.35 -16.56 13.73
C ALA A 41 17.23 -17.56 13.38
N TRP A 42 16.59 -17.39 12.22
CA TRP A 42 15.46 -18.21 11.75
C TRP A 42 15.58 -18.54 10.26
N PRO A 43 16.48 -19.45 9.86
CA PRO A 43 16.73 -19.79 8.46
C PRO A 43 15.50 -20.34 7.72
N ALA A 44 14.60 -21.02 8.44
CA ALA A 44 13.37 -21.60 7.85
C ALA A 44 12.34 -20.56 7.40
N ALA A 45 12.46 -19.29 7.80
CA ALA A 45 11.53 -18.25 7.41
C ALA A 45 11.69 -17.79 5.94
N GLY A 46 12.81 -18.12 5.30
CA GLY A 46 13.13 -17.64 3.93
C GLY A 46 12.28 -18.22 2.81
N GLY A 47 11.52 -19.28 3.05
CA GLY A 47 10.68 -19.93 2.04
C GLY A 47 11.47 -20.56 0.88
N LEU A 48 10.75 -21.13 -0.08
CA LEU A 48 11.32 -21.59 -1.35
C LEU A 48 11.29 -20.46 -2.38
N PRO A 49 12.27 -20.39 -3.30
CA PRO A 49 12.24 -19.40 -4.37
C PRO A 49 10.93 -19.46 -5.17
N GLY A 50 10.32 -18.30 -5.37
CA GLY A 50 9.07 -18.16 -6.14
C GLY A 50 7.78 -18.47 -5.37
N GLN A 51 7.85 -18.83 -4.09
CA GLN A 51 6.67 -19.06 -3.25
C GLN A 51 6.63 -18.06 -2.08
N VAL A 52 5.50 -17.39 -1.91
CA VAL A 52 5.25 -16.54 -0.75
C VAL A 52 4.60 -17.40 0.33
N THR A 53 5.40 -17.78 1.34
CA THR A 53 4.88 -18.50 2.51
C THR A 53 4.49 -17.51 3.60
N LEU A 54 3.59 -17.92 4.50
CA LEU A 54 3.20 -17.07 5.64
C LEU A 54 4.40 -16.63 6.49
N PRO A 55 5.36 -17.51 6.86
CA PRO A 55 6.57 -17.08 7.59
C PRO A 55 7.40 -16.07 6.79
N ALA A 56 7.55 -16.25 5.47
CA ALA A 56 8.29 -15.32 4.62
C ALA A 56 7.62 -13.93 4.56
N LEU A 57 6.30 -13.89 4.44
CA LEU A 57 5.54 -12.63 4.47
C LEU A 57 5.67 -11.91 5.81
N VAL A 58 5.57 -12.65 6.93
CA VAL A 58 5.76 -12.09 8.27
C VAL A 58 7.19 -11.59 8.44
N LEU A 59 8.20 -12.36 8.03
CA LEU A 59 9.60 -11.93 8.06
C LEU A 59 9.80 -10.63 7.27
N GLN A 60 9.30 -10.59 6.03
CA GLN A 60 9.36 -9.38 5.20
C GLN A 60 8.69 -8.20 5.89
N GLY A 61 7.46 -8.36 6.37
CA GLY A 61 6.73 -7.29 7.05
C GLY A 61 7.42 -6.78 8.31
N VAL A 62 7.99 -7.67 9.13
CA VAL A 62 8.74 -7.30 10.34
C VAL A 62 10.02 -6.54 9.97
N THR A 63 10.82 -7.04 9.04
CA THR A 63 12.09 -6.40 8.66
C THR A 63 11.87 -5.04 7.99
N GLN A 64 10.86 -4.94 7.13
CA GLN A 64 10.45 -3.66 6.52
C GLN A 64 9.95 -2.69 7.60
N THR A 65 9.12 -3.13 8.53
CA THR A 65 8.61 -2.27 9.61
C THR A 65 9.76 -1.73 10.46
N ILE A 66 10.70 -2.58 10.87
CA ILE A 66 11.90 -2.16 11.63
C ILE A 66 12.72 -1.15 10.82
N GLY A 67 13.00 -1.45 9.56
CA GLY A 67 13.81 -0.60 8.70
C GLY A 67 13.17 0.75 8.41
N PHE A 68 11.90 0.78 8.03
CA PHE A 68 11.22 2.03 7.71
C PHE A 68 10.93 2.90 8.95
N LEU A 69 10.55 2.30 10.08
CA LEU A 69 10.39 3.06 11.34
C LEU A 69 11.74 3.55 11.86
N GLY A 70 12.79 2.73 11.79
CA GLY A 70 14.15 3.14 12.14
C GLY A 70 14.62 4.31 11.29
N ALA A 71 14.46 4.26 9.97
CA ALA A 71 14.77 5.36 9.08
C ALA A 71 13.88 6.59 9.34
N THR A 72 12.60 6.40 9.65
CA THR A 72 11.68 7.49 10.03
C THR A 72 12.17 8.21 11.28
N TRP A 73 12.63 7.46 12.27
CA TRP A 73 13.21 8.04 13.48
C TRP A 73 14.53 8.76 13.16
N LEU A 74 15.47 8.11 12.48
CA LEU A 74 16.79 8.69 12.19
C LEU A 74 16.69 9.89 11.26
N VAL A 75 16.11 9.72 10.09
CA VAL A 75 16.07 10.77 9.07
C VAL A 75 14.90 11.72 9.29
N GLY A 76 13.70 11.19 9.49
CA GLY A 76 12.51 12.02 9.66
C GLY A 76 12.60 12.91 10.89
N THR A 77 12.87 12.33 12.08
CA THR A 77 12.84 13.12 13.31
C THR A 77 14.18 13.78 13.65
N LYS A 78 15.32 13.10 13.48
CA LYS A 78 16.63 13.64 13.91
C LYS A 78 17.28 14.55 12.88
N VAL A 79 17.13 14.24 11.57
CA VAL A 79 17.74 15.06 10.50
C VAL A 79 16.76 16.13 10.01
N LEU A 80 15.51 15.78 9.71
CA LEU A 80 14.52 16.69 9.12
C LEU A 80 13.65 17.41 10.17
N GLY A 81 13.71 17.02 11.44
CA GLY A 81 12.93 17.64 12.53
C GLY A 81 11.42 17.44 12.40
N LEU A 82 10.96 16.38 11.73
CA LEU A 82 9.55 16.09 11.57
C LEU A 82 8.98 15.46 12.84
N ASP A 83 7.88 16.00 13.34
CA ASP A 83 7.16 15.45 14.47
C ASP A 83 6.13 14.37 14.03
N ALA A 84 5.47 13.73 14.99
CA ALA A 84 4.49 12.69 14.73
C ALA A 84 3.26 13.19 13.93
N ARG A 85 2.95 14.48 13.98
CA ARG A 85 1.85 15.09 13.19
C ARG A 85 2.27 15.28 11.75
N ALA A 86 3.47 15.81 11.51
CA ALA A 86 4.03 15.96 10.18
C ALA A 86 4.19 14.59 9.50
N LEU A 87 4.60 13.57 10.26
CA LEU A 87 4.71 12.18 9.82
C LEU A 87 3.37 11.44 9.74
N ARG A 88 2.25 12.09 10.12
CA ARG A 88 0.90 11.51 10.09
C ARG A 88 0.73 10.23 10.94
N LEU A 89 1.56 10.06 11.97
CA LEU A 89 1.51 8.95 12.93
C LEU A 89 0.54 9.20 14.10
N ALA A 90 0.05 10.43 14.25
CA ALA A 90 -0.89 10.78 15.31
C ALA A 90 -2.22 10.03 15.15
N TRP A 91 -2.84 9.69 16.29
CA TRP A 91 -4.16 9.05 16.35
C TRP A 91 -5.19 10.02 16.92
N PRO A 92 -5.79 10.93 16.12
CA PRO A 92 -6.77 11.89 16.57
C PRO A 92 -8.14 11.24 16.85
N ALA A 93 -9.03 11.97 17.51
CA ALA A 93 -10.41 11.55 17.69
C ALA A 93 -11.08 11.26 16.34
N GLY A 94 -11.79 10.13 16.27
CA GLY A 94 -12.44 9.66 15.05
C GLY A 94 -11.55 8.87 14.08
N ALA A 95 -10.23 8.74 14.34
CA ALA A 95 -9.32 7.95 13.50
C ALA A 95 -9.82 6.51 13.30
N GLY A 96 -10.31 5.85 14.36
CA GLY A 96 -10.82 4.48 14.27
C GLY A 96 -12.02 4.33 13.33
N ARG A 97 -12.95 5.30 13.32
CA ARG A 97 -14.07 5.29 12.38
C ARG A 97 -13.60 5.44 10.93
N TRP A 98 -12.63 6.30 10.70
CA TRP A 98 -12.07 6.49 9.37
C TRP A 98 -11.27 5.26 8.93
N ALA A 99 -10.48 4.67 9.80
CA ALA A 99 -9.76 3.43 9.52
C ALA A 99 -10.74 2.30 9.14
N ALA A 100 -11.79 2.07 9.94
CA ALA A 100 -12.81 1.06 9.63
C ALA A 100 -13.53 1.35 8.31
N ARG A 101 -13.91 2.62 8.05
CA ARG A 101 -14.54 3.02 6.79
C ARG A 101 -13.63 2.75 5.59
N LEU A 102 -12.35 3.10 5.68
CA LEU A 102 -11.40 2.92 4.60
C LEU A 102 -11.03 1.45 4.38
N PHE A 103 -10.94 0.64 5.44
CA PHE A 103 -10.79 -0.81 5.33
C PHE A 103 -11.94 -1.42 4.51
N VAL A 104 -13.18 -1.11 4.90
CA VAL A 104 -14.37 -1.59 4.18
C VAL A 104 -14.41 -1.06 2.75
N THR A 105 -14.01 0.21 2.54
CA THR A 105 -13.96 0.78 1.18
C THR A 105 -12.96 0.05 0.31
N GLY A 106 -11.72 -0.18 0.79
CA GLY A 106 -10.70 -0.93 0.04
C GLY A 106 -11.19 -2.33 -0.33
N ALA A 107 -11.77 -3.05 0.64
CA ALA A 107 -12.32 -4.39 0.41
C ALA A 107 -13.50 -4.38 -0.60
N ALA A 108 -14.43 -3.44 -0.46
CA ALA A 108 -15.58 -3.34 -1.34
C ALA A 108 -15.19 -3.02 -2.79
N LEU A 109 -14.18 -2.17 -2.99
CA LEU A 109 -13.67 -1.84 -4.33
C LEU A 109 -13.10 -3.09 -5.04
N VAL A 110 -12.38 -3.95 -4.32
CA VAL A 110 -11.91 -5.24 -4.84
C VAL A 110 -13.07 -6.15 -5.21
N VAL A 111 -14.04 -6.31 -4.30
CA VAL A 111 -15.24 -7.14 -4.56
C VAL A 111 -15.95 -6.66 -5.83
N VAL A 112 -16.16 -5.36 -5.98
CA VAL A 112 -16.81 -4.78 -7.16
C VAL A 112 -15.98 -5.05 -8.43
N ALA A 113 -14.65 -4.87 -8.37
CA ALA A 113 -13.77 -5.12 -9.52
C ALA A 113 -13.80 -6.61 -9.94
N MET A 114 -13.78 -7.54 -8.98
CA MET A 114 -13.81 -8.97 -9.25
C MET A 114 -15.18 -9.44 -9.75
N LEU A 115 -16.28 -8.89 -9.23
CA LEU A 115 -17.62 -9.13 -9.77
C LEU A 115 -17.74 -8.60 -11.21
N ALA A 116 -17.22 -7.41 -11.47
CA ALA A 116 -17.16 -6.88 -12.83
C ALA A 116 -16.30 -7.76 -13.76
N ALA A 117 -15.16 -8.28 -13.28
CA ALA A 117 -14.33 -9.22 -14.03
C ALA A 117 -15.08 -10.52 -14.34
N THR A 118 -15.93 -10.99 -13.45
CA THR A 118 -16.77 -12.17 -13.67
C THR A 118 -17.83 -11.91 -14.75
N VAL A 119 -18.54 -10.79 -14.65
CA VAL A 119 -19.66 -10.47 -15.55
C VAL A 119 -19.19 -10.04 -16.93
N LEU A 120 -18.15 -9.21 -17.00
CA LEU A 120 -17.68 -8.56 -18.23
C LEU A 120 -16.44 -9.22 -18.81
N GLY A 121 -15.60 -9.81 -17.99
CA GLY A 121 -14.28 -10.30 -18.36
C GLY A 121 -14.20 -11.82 -18.54
N GLY A 122 -15.21 -12.57 -18.16
CA GLY A 122 -15.20 -14.04 -18.25
C GLY A 122 -14.37 -14.72 -17.16
N ALA A 123 -14.07 -14.02 -16.07
CA ALA A 123 -13.48 -14.63 -14.87
C ALA A 123 -14.45 -15.66 -14.26
N ARG A 124 -13.90 -16.69 -13.64
CA ARG A 124 -14.68 -17.83 -13.13
C ARG A 124 -14.34 -18.10 -11.68
N TRP A 125 -15.36 -18.53 -10.95
CA TRP A 125 -15.24 -19.01 -9.59
C TRP A 125 -15.41 -20.51 -9.57
N ARG A 126 -14.64 -21.20 -8.76
CA ARG A 126 -14.77 -22.62 -8.50
C ARG A 126 -14.93 -22.85 -7.00
N HIS A 127 -15.61 -23.94 -6.67
CA HIS A 127 -15.70 -24.41 -5.30
C HIS A 127 -14.55 -25.41 -5.10
N ASP A 128 -13.66 -25.11 -4.16
CA ASP A 128 -12.58 -25.99 -3.76
C ASP A 128 -12.98 -26.85 -2.53
N ALA A 129 -12.34 -28.01 -2.39
CA ALA A 129 -12.56 -28.88 -1.25
C ALA A 129 -12.14 -28.19 0.06
N GLY A 130 -12.94 -28.37 1.09
CA GLY A 130 -12.67 -27.85 2.43
C GLY A 130 -13.86 -27.18 3.06
N GLY A 131 -13.72 -26.83 4.35
CA GLY A 131 -14.80 -26.28 5.15
C GLY A 131 -14.69 -24.79 5.42
N ALA A 132 -15.83 -24.15 5.66
CA ALA A 132 -15.93 -22.74 5.98
C ALA A 132 -15.06 -22.33 7.19
N GLY A 133 -14.89 -23.22 8.18
CA GLY A 133 -14.02 -22.95 9.33
C GLY A 133 -12.56 -22.78 8.96
N GLY A 134 -12.02 -23.62 8.05
CA GLY A 134 -10.68 -23.50 7.52
C GLY A 134 -10.49 -22.23 6.70
N TYR A 135 -11.47 -21.89 5.88
CA TYR A 135 -11.48 -20.65 5.11
C TYR A 135 -11.42 -19.41 6.02
N VAL A 136 -12.31 -19.30 7.00
CA VAL A 136 -12.34 -18.17 7.92
C VAL A 136 -11.03 -18.04 8.72
N ALA A 137 -10.51 -19.17 9.21
CA ALA A 137 -9.22 -19.18 9.93
C ALA A 137 -8.07 -18.73 9.02
N GLY A 138 -8.02 -19.22 7.77
CA GLY A 138 -7.05 -18.81 6.78
C GLY A 138 -7.13 -17.33 6.47
N VAL A 139 -8.32 -16.80 6.14
CA VAL A 139 -8.55 -15.37 5.89
C VAL A 139 -8.09 -14.52 7.08
N ALA A 140 -8.44 -14.90 8.31
CA ALA A 140 -8.02 -14.17 9.49
C ALA A 140 -6.49 -14.15 9.64
N THR A 141 -5.83 -15.31 9.49
CA THR A 141 -4.39 -15.46 9.63
C THR A 141 -3.62 -14.64 8.61
N TRP A 142 -3.99 -14.75 7.32
CA TRP A 142 -3.33 -14.01 6.26
C TRP A 142 -3.61 -12.51 6.34
N THR A 143 -4.83 -12.09 6.73
CA THR A 143 -5.14 -10.67 6.95
C THR A 143 -4.28 -10.06 8.05
N LEU A 144 -4.07 -10.78 9.16
CA LEU A 144 -3.17 -10.34 10.23
C LEU A 144 -1.72 -10.24 9.75
N ALA A 145 -1.25 -11.19 8.95
CA ALA A 145 0.10 -11.15 8.38
C ALA A 145 0.28 -9.99 7.40
N LEU A 146 -0.73 -9.70 6.57
CA LEU A 146 -0.74 -8.60 5.60
C LEU A 146 -0.73 -7.21 6.26
N LEU A 147 -1.10 -7.10 7.54
CA LEU A 147 -1.06 -5.82 8.26
C LEU A 147 0.38 -5.24 8.30
N LEU A 148 1.39 -6.09 8.50
CA LEU A 148 2.78 -5.65 8.59
C LEU A 148 3.31 -5.04 7.29
N PRO A 149 3.24 -5.72 6.12
CA PRO A 149 3.66 -5.12 4.86
C PRO A 149 2.81 -3.90 4.50
N ALA A 150 1.48 -3.93 4.66
CA ALA A 150 0.63 -2.76 4.39
C ALA A 150 1.04 -1.55 5.23
N PHE A 151 1.27 -1.72 6.52
CA PHE A 151 1.74 -0.64 7.40
C PHE A 151 3.14 -0.14 7.03
N SER A 152 4.08 -1.06 6.81
CA SER A 152 5.46 -0.70 6.49
C SER A 152 5.57 0.08 5.18
N GLU A 153 4.80 -0.29 4.15
CA GLU A 153 4.75 0.40 2.87
C GLU A 153 4.13 1.80 2.99
N GLU A 154 3.10 1.96 3.83
CA GLU A 154 2.55 3.28 4.10
C GLU A 154 3.56 4.17 4.83
N VAL A 155 4.28 3.66 5.81
CA VAL A 155 5.38 4.39 6.48
C VAL A 155 6.46 4.78 5.47
N ALA A 156 6.84 3.85 4.59
CA ALA A 156 7.88 4.05 3.59
C ALA A 156 7.56 5.20 2.62
N VAL A 157 6.29 5.34 2.22
CA VAL A 157 5.89 6.24 1.12
C VAL A 157 5.17 7.49 1.64
N ARG A 158 4.26 7.35 2.62
CA ARG A 158 3.41 8.44 3.13
C ARG A 158 3.94 9.05 4.45
N GLY A 159 4.97 8.44 5.03
CA GLY A 159 5.71 9.00 6.16
C GLY A 159 6.66 10.13 5.72
N VAL A 160 7.96 9.88 5.81
CA VAL A 160 9.00 10.87 5.50
C VAL A 160 8.93 11.40 4.07
N PRO A 161 8.83 10.56 3.01
CA PRO A 161 8.86 11.08 1.64
C PRO A 161 7.74 12.07 1.34
N LEU A 162 6.49 11.73 1.66
CA LEU A 162 5.37 12.62 1.43
C LEU A 162 5.50 13.92 2.24
N ALA A 163 5.88 13.83 3.53
CA ALA A 163 6.02 14.99 4.40
C ALA A 163 7.17 15.92 3.95
N ALA A 164 8.31 15.36 3.55
CA ALA A 164 9.48 16.11 3.11
C ALA A 164 9.25 16.82 1.77
N LEU A 165 8.53 16.18 0.84
CA LEU A 165 8.26 16.73 -0.49
C LEU A 165 7.06 17.69 -0.51
N GLU A 166 6.07 17.53 0.38
CA GLU A 166 4.86 18.36 0.40
C GLU A 166 5.19 19.83 0.64
N ARG A 167 6.13 20.13 1.56
CA ARG A 167 6.50 21.48 1.92
C ARG A 167 7.07 22.31 0.75
N PRO A 168 8.09 21.82 0.00
CA PRO A 168 8.68 22.58 -1.09
C PRO A 168 7.93 22.50 -2.43
N LEU A 169 7.24 21.38 -2.72
CA LEU A 169 6.65 21.12 -4.03
C LEU A 169 5.12 21.31 -4.03
N GLY A 170 4.53 21.40 -2.84
CA GLY A 170 3.08 21.39 -2.67
C GLY A 170 2.52 19.96 -2.70
N ARG A 171 1.33 19.83 -2.10
CA ARG A 171 0.67 18.53 -1.88
C ARG A 171 0.42 17.72 -3.16
N PRO A 172 -0.12 18.29 -4.25
CA PRO A 172 -0.37 17.51 -5.46
C PRO A 172 0.90 16.89 -6.05
N ALA A 173 1.97 17.67 -6.17
CA ALA A 173 3.24 17.18 -6.70
C ALA A 173 3.87 16.10 -5.80
N ALA A 174 3.82 16.29 -4.48
CA ALA A 174 4.33 15.30 -3.53
C ALA A 174 3.54 13.97 -3.63
N ILE A 175 2.20 14.03 -3.73
CA ILE A 175 1.36 12.85 -3.95
C ILE A 175 1.75 12.13 -5.24
N LEU A 176 1.86 12.85 -6.36
CA LEU A 176 2.21 12.24 -7.64
C LEU A 176 3.60 11.58 -7.62
N LEU A 177 4.60 12.27 -7.07
CA LEU A 177 5.97 11.74 -6.98
C LEU A 177 6.06 10.52 -6.09
N THR A 178 5.43 10.55 -4.90
CA THR A 178 5.44 9.40 -3.99
C THR A 178 4.61 8.23 -4.54
N SER A 179 3.54 8.48 -5.29
CA SER A 179 2.75 7.44 -5.96
C SER A 179 3.50 6.82 -7.13
N ALA A 180 4.26 7.61 -7.89
CA ALA A 180 5.15 7.09 -8.92
C ALA A 180 6.28 6.24 -8.32
N GLY A 181 6.88 6.69 -7.20
CA GLY A 181 7.85 5.90 -6.45
C GLY A 181 7.27 4.58 -5.93
N PHE A 182 6.02 4.60 -5.46
CA PHE A 182 5.30 3.39 -5.05
C PHE A 182 5.11 2.40 -6.21
N ALA A 183 4.70 2.89 -7.39
CA ALA A 183 4.61 2.05 -8.58
C ALA A 183 5.97 1.46 -8.98
N LEU A 184 7.03 2.27 -8.99
CA LEU A 184 8.37 1.81 -9.33
C LEU A 184 8.91 0.76 -8.35
N ALA A 185 8.56 0.83 -7.07
CA ALA A 185 8.94 -0.19 -6.08
C ALA A 185 8.34 -1.56 -6.40
N HIS A 186 7.24 -1.62 -7.16
CA HIS A 186 6.58 -2.85 -7.59
C HIS A 186 7.02 -3.33 -9.00
N ALA A 187 7.96 -2.64 -9.64
CA ALA A 187 8.37 -2.97 -11.01
C ALA A 187 9.04 -4.36 -11.16
N ALA A 188 9.50 -4.95 -10.06
CA ALA A 188 10.08 -6.29 -10.02
C ALA A 188 9.08 -7.38 -9.60
N ASN A 189 7.81 -7.05 -9.37
CA ASN A 189 6.80 -8.02 -8.96
C ASN A 189 6.51 -9.03 -10.07
N PRO A 190 6.15 -10.28 -9.71
CA PRO A 190 5.78 -11.30 -10.69
C PRO A 190 4.66 -10.81 -11.60
N SER A 191 4.75 -11.17 -12.88
CA SER A 191 3.72 -10.88 -13.90
C SER A 191 3.34 -9.40 -14.05
N VAL A 192 4.17 -8.46 -13.57
CA VAL A 192 3.93 -7.03 -13.69
C VAL A 192 3.89 -6.60 -15.16
N THR A 193 2.95 -5.72 -15.50
CA THR A 193 2.83 -5.12 -16.83
C THR A 193 2.90 -3.59 -16.73
N PRO A 194 3.18 -2.85 -17.81
CA PRO A 194 3.11 -1.40 -17.79
C PRO A 194 1.74 -0.87 -17.30
N LEU A 195 0.64 -1.55 -17.68
CA LEU A 195 -0.70 -1.22 -17.22
C LEU A 195 -0.86 -1.42 -15.70
N ALA A 196 -0.35 -2.54 -15.17
CA ALA A 196 -0.33 -2.81 -13.75
C ALA A 196 0.43 -1.72 -12.97
N LEU A 197 1.60 -1.26 -13.48
CA LEU A 197 2.35 -0.17 -12.85
C LEU A 197 1.56 1.15 -12.81
N VAL A 198 0.82 1.48 -13.89
CA VAL A 198 -0.08 2.64 -13.89
C VAL A 198 -1.14 2.50 -12.80
N HIS A 199 -1.74 1.32 -12.66
CA HIS A 199 -2.77 1.09 -11.65
C HIS A 199 -2.21 1.11 -10.22
N ILE A 200 -1.00 0.58 -10.00
CA ILE A 200 -0.30 0.71 -8.70
C ILE A 200 -0.03 2.20 -8.38
N GLY A 201 0.30 3.01 -9.40
CA GLY A 201 0.38 4.46 -9.25
C GLY A 201 -0.96 5.10 -8.83
N LEU A 202 -2.08 4.64 -9.41
CA LEU A 202 -3.43 5.06 -8.99
C LEU A 202 -3.75 4.60 -7.55
N ALA A 203 -3.37 3.38 -7.17
CA ALA A 203 -3.44 2.93 -5.78
C ALA A 203 -2.62 3.86 -4.86
N GLY A 204 -1.43 4.26 -5.32
CA GLY A 204 -0.60 5.26 -4.65
C GLY A 204 -1.33 6.56 -4.36
N ILE A 205 -2.08 7.09 -5.34
CA ILE A 205 -2.88 8.31 -5.19
C ILE A 205 -4.05 8.07 -4.23
N PHE A 206 -4.81 6.97 -4.38
CA PHE A 206 -5.91 6.62 -3.47
C PHE A 206 -5.45 6.56 -2.01
N LEU A 207 -4.36 5.85 -1.74
CA LEU A 207 -3.79 5.70 -0.41
C LEU A 207 -3.22 7.03 0.14
N ALA A 208 -2.61 7.86 -0.71
CA ALA A 208 -2.17 9.20 -0.30
C ALA A 208 -3.34 10.09 0.10
N LEU A 209 -4.46 10.05 -0.64
CA LEU A 209 -5.69 10.76 -0.26
C LEU A 209 -6.28 10.21 1.05
N ALA A 210 -6.29 8.88 1.25
CA ALA A 210 -6.69 8.26 2.49
C ALA A 210 -5.83 8.74 3.68
N CYS A 211 -4.53 8.91 3.47
CA CYS A 211 -3.59 9.43 4.46
C CYS A 211 -3.85 10.89 4.88
N LEU A 212 -4.62 11.65 4.12
CA LEU A 212 -5.02 13.02 4.47
C LEU A 212 -6.27 13.07 5.36
N LEU A 213 -6.99 11.96 5.53
CA LEU A 213 -8.13 11.83 6.43
C LEU A 213 -7.67 11.66 7.90
N PRO A 214 -8.57 11.86 8.89
CA PRO A 214 -8.23 11.65 10.30
C PRO A 214 -7.69 10.24 10.55
N GLY A 215 -6.53 10.15 11.18
CA GLY A 215 -5.78 8.92 11.40
C GLY A 215 -4.53 8.80 10.52
N GLY A 216 -4.41 9.58 9.46
CA GLY A 216 -3.17 9.66 8.68
C GLY A 216 -2.71 8.30 8.15
N LEU A 217 -1.49 7.87 8.53
CA LEU A 217 -0.93 6.58 8.13
C LEU A 217 -1.83 5.40 8.53
N TRP A 218 -2.52 5.46 9.65
CA TRP A 218 -3.42 4.39 10.10
C TRP A 218 -4.63 4.22 9.19
N THR A 219 -5.17 5.33 8.70
CA THR A 219 -6.32 5.32 7.78
C THR A 219 -5.90 4.81 6.39
N SER A 220 -4.73 5.21 5.93
CA SER A 220 -4.13 4.70 4.69
C SER A 220 -3.80 3.22 4.79
N THR A 221 -3.16 2.79 5.88
CA THR A 221 -2.89 1.36 6.17
C THR A 221 -4.17 0.53 6.18
N ALA A 222 -5.24 1.05 6.76
CA ALA A 222 -6.52 0.35 6.79
C ALA A 222 -7.13 0.19 5.39
N ALA A 223 -7.06 1.21 4.53
CA ALA A 223 -7.48 1.13 3.13
C ALA A 223 -6.66 0.07 2.36
N HIS A 224 -5.34 0.11 2.52
CA HIS A 224 -4.40 -0.80 1.90
C HIS A 224 -4.63 -2.25 2.37
N LEU A 225 -4.74 -2.45 3.68
CA LEU A 225 -5.04 -3.77 4.25
C LEU A 225 -6.40 -4.31 3.76
N GLY A 226 -7.45 -3.47 3.73
CA GLY A 226 -8.76 -3.88 3.24
C GLY A 226 -8.73 -4.34 1.78
N TRP A 227 -7.99 -3.63 0.94
CA TRP A 227 -7.75 -4.00 -0.45
C TRP A 227 -7.00 -5.34 -0.55
N ASN A 228 -5.85 -5.47 0.08
CA ASN A 228 -5.02 -6.68 0.01
C ASN A 228 -5.71 -7.90 0.64
N ALA A 229 -6.40 -7.71 1.77
CA ALA A 229 -7.14 -8.78 2.43
C ALA A 229 -8.30 -9.30 1.57
N ALA A 230 -9.00 -8.43 0.85
CA ALA A 230 -10.07 -8.85 -0.05
C ALA A 230 -9.53 -9.58 -1.28
N LEU A 231 -8.41 -9.13 -1.89
CA LEU A 231 -7.75 -9.86 -2.96
C LEU A 231 -7.37 -11.27 -2.51
N MET A 232 -6.68 -11.38 -1.38
CA MET A 232 -6.25 -12.66 -0.81
C MET A 232 -7.44 -13.56 -0.46
N ALA A 233 -8.47 -13.03 0.21
CA ALA A 233 -9.65 -13.80 0.58
C ALA A 233 -10.44 -14.30 -0.63
N LEU A 234 -10.38 -13.59 -1.74
CA LEU A 234 -11.04 -13.95 -3.00
C LEU A 234 -10.11 -14.67 -3.99
N GLU A 235 -8.96 -15.18 -3.50
CA GLU A 235 -8.02 -15.98 -4.29
C GLU A 235 -7.44 -15.25 -5.52
N SER A 236 -7.46 -13.91 -5.53
CA SER A 236 -6.73 -13.11 -6.52
C SER A 236 -5.30 -12.86 -6.05
N PRO A 237 -4.30 -12.90 -6.93
CA PRO A 237 -2.97 -12.46 -6.58
C PRO A 237 -2.98 -11.03 -6.00
N VAL A 238 -2.15 -10.79 -4.98
CA VAL A 238 -1.91 -9.47 -4.40
C VAL A 238 -0.65 -8.91 -5.02
N SER A 239 -0.78 -7.85 -5.82
CA SER A 239 0.32 -7.24 -6.57
C SER A 239 1.16 -8.25 -7.37
N GLY A 240 0.49 -9.21 -8.01
CA GLY A 240 1.13 -10.27 -8.79
C GLY A 240 1.60 -11.48 -7.99
N MET A 241 1.44 -11.49 -6.67
CA MET A 241 1.87 -12.59 -5.80
C MET A 241 0.67 -13.44 -5.38
N PRO A 242 0.61 -14.73 -5.75
CA PRO A 242 -0.34 -15.66 -5.16
C PRO A 242 0.10 -15.93 -3.70
N LEU A 243 -0.73 -15.53 -2.73
CA LEU A 243 -0.36 -15.59 -1.32
C LEU A 243 -0.86 -16.86 -0.62
N ALA A 244 -2.13 -17.20 -0.83
CA ALA A 244 -2.80 -18.27 -0.13
C ALA A 244 -3.48 -19.21 -1.12
N ASP A 245 -3.62 -20.47 -0.72
CA ASP A 245 -4.52 -21.45 -1.32
C ASP A 245 -5.51 -21.80 -0.21
N LEU A 246 -6.63 -21.07 -0.21
CA LEU A 246 -7.65 -21.20 0.83
C LEU A 246 -8.67 -22.26 0.43
N PRO A 247 -9.15 -23.10 1.36
CA PRO A 247 -10.23 -24.02 1.07
C PRO A 247 -11.51 -23.25 0.70
N LEU A 248 -12.46 -23.93 0.07
CA LEU A 248 -13.80 -23.44 -0.25
C LEU A 248 -13.92 -22.64 -1.55
N LEU A 249 -13.01 -21.77 -1.87
CA LEU A 249 -13.13 -20.82 -2.99
C LEU A 249 -11.86 -20.81 -3.84
N GLY A 250 -12.01 -20.86 -5.16
CA GLY A 250 -10.93 -20.62 -6.10
C GLY A 250 -11.36 -19.60 -7.15
N TYR A 251 -10.43 -18.80 -7.64
CA TYR A 251 -10.66 -17.78 -8.65
C TYR A 251 -9.73 -17.97 -9.84
N ASP A 252 -10.32 -17.94 -11.02
CA ASP A 252 -9.59 -17.93 -12.30
C ASP A 252 -9.89 -16.61 -13.02
N ALA A 253 -8.86 -15.79 -13.22
CA ALA A 253 -9.00 -14.48 -13.81
C ALA A 253 -9.61 -14.51 -15.23
N GLY A 254 -9.48 -15.59 -16.00
CA GLY A 254 -10.08 -15.76 -17.32
C GLY A 254 -10.08 -14.53 -18.22
N GLY A 255 -10.44 -14.70 -19.49
CA GLY A 255 -10.62 -13.58 -20.41
C GLY A 255 -9.38 -12.75 -20.72
N PRO A 256 -9.52 -11.54 -21.31
CA PRO A 256 -8.38 -10.71 -21.71
C PRO A 256 -7.66 -10.12 -20.51
N ALA A 257 -6.34 -10.33 -20.41
CA ALA A 257 -5.52 -9.86 -19.29
C ALA A 257 -5.56 -8.34 -19.09
N TRP A 258 -5.70 -7.55 -20.16
CA TRP A 258 -5.84 -6.09 -20.03
C TRP A 258 -7.12 -5.66 -19.30
N LEU A 259 -8.16 -6.50 -19.31
CA LEU A 259 -9.45 -6.23 -18.65
C LEU A 259 -9.47 -6.78 -17.22
N THR A 260 -9.11 -8.06 -17.04
CA THR A 260 -9.23 -8.80 -15.78
C THR A 260 -7.96 -8.82 -14.94
N GLY A 261 -6.82 -8.42 -15.52
CA GLY A 261 -5.51 -8.39 -14.88
C GLY A 261 -4.67 -9.65 -15.07
N GLY A 262 -5.27 -10.75 -15.54
CA GLY A 262 -4.55 -12.00 -15.82
C GLY A 262 -3.77 -12.53 -14.63
N ALA A 263 -2.52 -12.93 -14.85
CA ALA A 263 -1.64 -13.49 -13.81
C ALA A 263 -1.19 -12.47 -12.73
N PHE A 264 -1.32 -11.16 -12.98
CA PHE A 264 -1.05 -10.14 -11.96
C PHE A 264 -2.18 -10.03 -10.92
N GLY A 265 -3.35 -10.51 -11.26
CA GLY A 265 -4.57 -10.30 -10.49
C GLY A 265 -5.37 -9.09 -10.98
N VAL A 266 -6.57 -8.88 -10.43
CA VAL A 266 -7.53 -7.84 -10.90
C VAL A 266 -6.92 -6.43 -10.89
N GLU A 267 -5.93 -6.17 -10.07
CA GLU A 267 -5.17 -4.90 -10.00
C GLU A 267 -4.47 -4.56 -11.32
N GLY A 268 -4.03 -5.57 -12.08
CA GLY A 268 -3.36 -5.41 -13.37
C GLY A 268 -4.29 -5.04 -14.52
N GLY A 269 -5.61 -5.19 -14.35
CA GLY A 269 -6.61 -4.94 -15.37
C GLY A 269 -7.34 -3.61 -15.23
N VAL A 270 -7.98 -3.18 -16.32
CA VAL A 270 -8.77 -1.93 -16.35
C VAL A 270 -9.87 -1.89 -15.28
N LEU A 271 -10.44 -3.04 -14.93
CA LEU A 271 -11.49 -3.11 -13.91
C LEU A 271 -10.96 -2.77 -12.51
N GLY A 272 -9.76 -3.25 -12.17
CA GLY A 272 -9.06 -2.84 -10.94
C GLY A 272 -8.68 -1.35 -10.96
N GLY A 273 -8.15 -0.87 -12.09
CA GLY A 273 -7.84 0.55 -12.27
C GLY A 273 -9.06 1.45 -12.11
N ALA A 274 -10.21 1.06 -12.66
CA ALA A 274 -11.48 1.80 -12.50
C ALA A 274 -11.94 1.84 -11.04
N ALA A 275 -11.80 0.72 -10.30
CA ALA A 275 -12.10 0.67 -8.88
C ALA A 275 -11.19 1.61 -8.07
N LEU A 276 -9.89 1.66 -8.38
CA LEU A 276 -8.93 2.57 -7.74
C LEU A 276 -9.28 4.04 -8.00
N LEU A 277 -9.66 4.38 -9.22
CA LEU A 277 -10.13 5.73 -9.56
C LEU A 277 -11.40 6.10 -8.79
N ALA A 278 -12.35 5.17 -8.67
CA ALA A 278 -13.56 5.36 -7.88
C ALA A 278 -13.20 5.57 -6.39
N GLY A 279 -12.27 4.79 -5.84
CA GLY A 279 -11.76 4.94 -4.48
C GLY A 279 -11.11 6.29 -4.24
N ALA A 280 -10.26 6.74 -5.17
CA ALA A 280 -9.62 8.06 -5.11
C ALA A 280 -10.67 9.19 -5.16
N GLY A 281 -11.66 9.09 -6.08
CA GLY A 281 -12.74 10.07 -6.19
C GLY A 281 -13.63 10.14 -4.95
N LEU A 282 -13.97 8.99 -4.37
CA LEU A 282 -14.75 8.92 -3.13
C LEU A 282 -13.99 9.54 -1.95
N THR A 283 -12.70 9.20 -1.81
CA THR A 283 -11.85 9.73 -0.75
C THR A 283 -11.63 11.23 -0.89
N TRP A 284 -11.43 11.71 -2.12
CA TRP A 284 -11.36 13.14 -2.42
C TRP A 284 -12.65 13.88 -2.04
N ASN A 285 -13.82 13.29 -2.33
CA ASN A 285 -15.11 13.87 -1.95
C ASN A 285 -15.26 13.96 -0.41
N TRP A 286 -14.81 12.95 0.35
CA TRP A 286 -14.80 13.01 1.82
C TRP A 286 -13.86 14.09 2.35
N LEU A 287 -12.69 14.27 1.77
CA LEU A 287 -11.76 15.35 2.14
C LEU A 287 -12.42 16.72 1.92
N ARG A 288 -13.04 16.94 0.76
CA ARG A 288 -13.74 18.20 0.47
C ARG A 288 -14.89 18.50 1.44
N ARG A 289 -15.67 17.49 1.79
CA ARG A 289 -16.78 17.65 2.75
C ARG A 289 -16.27 17.99 4.14
N LYS A 290 -15.17 17.39 4.57
CA LYS A 290 -14.52 17.69 5.84
C LYS A 290 -14.03 19.14 5.86
N ASP A 291 -13.38 19.61 4.80
CA ASP A 291 -12.91 21.00 4.71
C ASP A 291 -14.08 22.01 4.74
N LEU A 292 -15.27 21.61 4.30
CA LEU A 292 -16.51 22.38 4.35
C LEU A 292 -17.27 22.22 5.68
N GLY A 293 -16.77 21.43 6.65
CA GLY A 293 -17.44 21.20 7.94
C GLY A 293 -18.73 20.36 7.86
N ILE A 294 -18.92 19.58 6.80
CA ILE A 294 -20.16 18.80 6.52
C ILE A 294 -20.08 17.35 7.03
N THR A 295 -18.99 16.96 7.73
CA THR A 295 -18.81 15.57 8.26
C THR A 295 -18.49 15.58 9.74
#